data_80b0833f31194d34acf4a5e5b7ec82b0
#
_entry.id   80b0833f31194d34acf4a5e5b7ec82b0
#
_cell.length_a   1.000
_cell.length_b   1.000
_cell.length_c   1.000
_cell.angle_alpha   90.00
_cell.angle_beta   90.00
_cell.angle_gamma   90.00
#
_symmetry.space_group_name_H-M   'P 1'
#
loop_
_entity.id
_entity.type
_entity.pdbx_description
1 polymer ?
#
loop_
_entity_poly.entity_id
_entity_poly.type
_entity_poly.pdbx_seq_one_letter_code
_entity_poly.pdbx_strand_id
1 'polypeptide(L)'
;YSVVNQESNLNADVQGINHYFGWYGGKIGDIEKWVTGMEQNFPDYRVVFSEYGAEANIHQQEEAVGEVGRYFSQFYPETFSTKFHEIQWGVISKHPYLVASYIWNTFDFATPATAQGGVKARNMKGLVTFDRQTKKDPFYWYKANWSKEPVLYITQRRATERENEVTPVTVYCNVGVPRLFVNGTEVKTVSKGQTSVHYIFENVTLNKGVLLFPETLENVL
;
A
#
# COMPACT_ATOMS: atom_id res chain seq x y z
N TYR A 1 13.86 -12.05 12.97
CA TYR A 1 13.80 -12.55 11.60
C TYR A 1 14.38 -13.93 11.57
N SER A 2 13.55 -14.92 11.35
CA SER A 2 13.88 -16.33 11.46
C SER A 2 14.91 -16.74 10.41
N VAL A 3 15.86 -17.55 10.83
CA VAL A 3 16.71 -18.29 9.92
C VAL A 3 15.81 -19.36 9.31
N VAL A 4 15.42 -19.21 8.06
CA VAL A 4 14.40 -20.00 7.37
C VAL A 4 14.73 -21.48 7.31
N ASN A 5 16.01 -21.83 7.31
CA ASN A 5 16.54 -23.20 7.18
C ASN A 5 16.91 -23.89 8.49
N GLN A 6 16.40 -23.42 9.63
CA GLN A 6 16.60 -24.18 10.89
C GLN A 6 15.76 -25.46 10.88
N GLU A 7 16.31 -26.54 11.44
CA GLU A 7 15.65 -27.86 11.50
C GLU A 7 14.24 -27.79 12.10
N SER A 8 14.04 -26.94 13.13
CA SER A 8 12.73 -26.74 13.75
C SER A 8 11.67 -26.17 12.78
N ASN A 9 12.09 -25.38 11.79
CA ASN A 9 11.18 -24.79 10.80
C ASN A 9 10.79 -25.78 9.70
N LEU A 10 11.60 -26.84 9.51
CA LEU A 10 11.37 -27.88 8.48
C LEU A 10 10.34 -28.93 8.89
N ASN A 11 9.84 -28.89 10.12
CA ASN A 11 8.82 -29.82 10.60
C ASN A 11 7.40 -29.48 10.11
N ALA A 12 7.21 -28.32 9.51
CA ALA A 12 5.90 -27.87 9.00
C ALA A 12 5.88 -27.91 7.46
N ASP A 13 4.73 -28.28 6.90
CA ASP A 13 4.51 -28.29 5.44
C ASP A 13 4.55 -26.89 4.83
N VAL A 14 4.25 -25.86 5.63
CA VAL A 14 4.22 -24.45 5.22
C VAL A 14 4.90 -23.60 6.29
N GLN A 15 5.76 -22.69 5.85
CA GLN A 15 6.47 -21.77 6.75
C GLN A 15 5.85 -20.38 6.69
N GLY A 16 5.35 -19.88 7.82
CA GLY A 16 4.86 -18.50 7.98
C GLY A 16 5.99 -17.57 8.41
N ILE A 17 6.17 -16.47 7.70
CA ILE A 17 7.21 -15.47 7.98
C ILE A 17 6.57 -14.10 8.10
N ASN A 18 6.78 -13.44 9.26
CA ASN A 18 6.43 -12.04 9.44
C ASN A 18 7.52 -11.15 8.84
N HIS A 19 7.17 -10.35 7.86
CA HIS A 19 8.14 -9.51 7.17
C HIS A 19 7.64 -8.07 6.95
N TYR A 20 8.47 -7.10 7.35
CA TYR A 20 8.10 -5.68 7.34
C TYR A 20 9.20 -4.84 6.69
N PHE A 21 9.59 -5.21 5.45
CA PHE A 21 10.59 -4.47 4.69
C PHE A 21 10.22 -3.00 4.55
N GLY A 22 11.12 -2.11 4.95
CA GLY A 22 10.91 -0.67 4.91
C GLY A 22 10.12 -0.10 6.07
N TRP A 23 9.48 -0.91 6.94
CA TRP A 23 8.81 -0.40 8.14
C TRP A 23 9.70 -0.49 9.38
N TYR A 24 10.13 -1.67 9.79
CA TYR A 24 11.02 -1.86 10.95
C TYR A 24 12.50 -1.83 10.57
N GLY A 25 12.84 -1.95 9.29
CA GLY A 25 14.20 -1.92 8.79
C GLY A 25 14.28 -2.15 7.28
N GLY A 26 15.43 -1.80 6.68
CA GLY A 26 15.63 -1.87 5.26
C GLY A 26 14.78 -0.88 4.47
N LYS A 27 14.61 -1.13 3.17
CA LYS A 27 13.80 -0.35 2.24
C LYS A 27 12.56 -1.13 1.84
N ILE A 28 11.50 -0.44 1.42
CA ILE A 28 10.25 -1.09 0.96
C ILE A 28 10.54 -2.06 -0.19
N GLY A 29 11.41 -1.69 -1.12
CA GLY A 29 11.77 -2.53 -2.29
C GLY A 29 12.64 -3.75 -1.99
N ASP A 30 13.18 -3.90 -0.77
CA ASP A 30 14.04 -5.04 -0.41
C ASP A 30 13.28 -6.38 -0.43
N ILE A 31 11.96 -6.35 -0.43
CA ILE A 31 11.11 -7.55 -0.56
C ILE A 31 11.41 -8.31 -1.85
N GLU A 32 11.59 -7.63 -2.99
CA GLU A 32 11.87 -8.27 -4.29
C GLU A 32 13.13 -9.14 -4.21
N LYS A 33 14.21 -8.56 -3.69
CA LYS A 33 15.48 -9.27 -3.52
C LYS A 33 15.35 -10.46 -2.57
N TRP A 34 14.58 -10.28 -1.49
CA TRP A 34 14.39 -11.33 -0.50
C TRP A 34 13.60 -12.51 -1.07
N VAL A 35 12.48 -12.24 -1.75
CA VAL A 35 11.63 -13.29 -2.35
C VAL A 35 12.41 -14.05 -3.42
N THR A 36 13.08 -13.34 -4.34
CA THR A 36 13.93 -13.95 -5.37
C THR A 36 15.01 -14.83 -4.76
N GLY A 37 15.67 -14.35 -3.69
CA GLY A 37 16.66 -15.14 -2.97
C GLY A 37 16.10 -16.40 -2.31
N MET A 38 14.90 -16.32 -1.77
CA MET A 38 14.18 -17.47 -1.20
C MET A 38 13.83 -18.52 -2.26
N GLU A 39 13.27 -18.10 -3.38
CA GLU A 39 12.98 -18.97 -4.52
C GLU A 39 14.21 -19.71 -5.05
N GLN A 40 15.35 -19.01 -5.15
CA GLN A 40 16.60 -19.59 -5.65
C GLN A 40 17.27 -20.54 -4.68
N ASN A 41 17.29 -20.21 -3.39
CA ASN A 41 18.03 -21.00 -2.39
C ASN A 41 17.18 -22.09 -1.73
N PHE A 42 15.85 -21.97 -1.73
CA PHE A 42 14.90 -22.86 -1.07
C PHE A 42 13.68 -23.16 -1.96
N PRO A 43 13.87 -23.67 -3.19
CA PRO A 43 12.78 -23.82 -4.17
C PRO A 43 11.66 -24.75 -3.72
N ASP A 44 11.96 -25.69 -2.84
CA ASP A 44 10.99 -26.69 -2.34
C ASP A 44 10.18 -26.19 -1.13
N TYR A 45 10.49 -25.01 -0.58
CA TYR A 45 9.77 -24.47 0.55
C TYR A 45 8.45 -23.85 0.11
N ARG A 46 7.43 -24.02 0.94
CA ARG A 46 6.14 -23.31 0.80
C ARG A 46 6.11 -22.17 1.80
N VAL A 47 6.25 -20.98 1.31
CA VAL A 47 6.37 -19.78 2.15
C VAL A 47 5.08 -18.97 2.13
N VAL A 48 4.66 -18.53 3.30
CA VAL A 48 3.55 -17.62 3.52
C VAL A 48 4.07 -16.34 4.18
N PHE A 49 3.73 -15.18 3.66
CA PHE A 49 3.85 -13.96 4.43
C PHE A 49 2.72 -13.92 5.45
N SER A 50 3.03 -14.36 6.68
CA SER A 50 2.05 -14.40 7.77
C SER A 50 1.71 -13.03 8.33
N GLU A 51 2.60 -12.03 8.15
CA GLU A 51 2.32 -10.63 8.43
C GLU A 51 3.18 -9.70 7.57
N TYR A 52 2.56 -8.65 7.04
CA TYR A 52 3.23 -7.46 6.50
C TYR A 52 2.31 -6.24 6.62
N GLY A 53 2.88 -5.05 6.83
CA GLY A 53 2.09 -3.82 6.97
C GLY A 53 2.93 -2.63 7.45
N ALA A 54 2.41 -1.43 7.25
CA ALA A 54 2.98 -0.19 7.75
C ALA A 54 1.88 0.67 8.40
N GLU A 55 2.23 1.38 9.47
CA GLU A 55 1.25 2.23 10.15
C GLU A 55 0.92 3.49 9.35
N ALA A 56 -0.31 3.96 9.50
CA ALA A 56 -0.83 5.16 8.85
C ALA A 56 -1.75 5.95 9.77
N ASN A 57 -1.36 7.17 10.09
CA ASN A 57 -2.25 8.16 10.66
C ASN A 57 -2.90 8.95 9.51
N ILE A 58 -4.22 8.86 9.38
CA ILE A 58 -4.98 9.49 8.28
C ILE A 58 -4.92 11.01 8.27
N HIS A 59 -4.45 11.64 9.36
CA HIS A 59 -4.26 13.09 9.48
C HIS A 59 -2.83 13.52 9.14
N GLN A 60 -1.97 12.60 8.73
CA GLN A 60 -0.58 12.87 8.39
C GLN A 60 -0.32 12.42 6.94
N GLN A 61 0.20 13.33 6.14
CA GLN A 61 0.49 13.11 4.74
C GLN A 61 1.90 13.63 4.42
N GLU A 62 2.54 13.11 3.40
CA GLU A 62 3.78 13.63 2.83
C GLU A 62 3.75 13.47 1.31
N GLU A 63 4.34 14.42 0.57
CA GLU A 63 4.40 14.37 -0.89
C GLU A 63 5.65 13.61 -1.37
N ALA A 64 6.79 13.86 -0.73
CA ALA A 64 8.05 13.18 -1.02
C ALA A 64 8.17 11.87 -0.23
N VAL A 65 7.44 10.83 -0.66
CA VAL A 65 7.37 9.55 0.04
C VAL A 65 8.68 8.78 -0.08
N GLY A 66 9.36 8.57 1.05
CA GLY A 66 10.62 7.81 1.14
C GLY A 66 10.47 6.30 0.93
N GLU A 67 11.58 5.59 1.13
CA GLU A 67 11.68 4.12 1.05
C GLU A 67 11.79 3.47 2.44
N VAL A 68 11.96 4.26 3.50
CA VAL A 68 12.20 3.81 4.87
C VAL A 68 11.17 4.40 5.81
N GLY A 69 10.50 3.55 6.56
CA GLY A 69 9.51 3.94 7.57
C GLY A 69 10.13 4.65 8.77
N ARG A 70 9.32 5.45 9.42
CA ARG A 70 9.71 6.25 10.59
C ARG A 70 9.21 5.65 11.90
N TYR A 71 9.39 4.34 12.09
CA TYR A 71 8.78 3.55 13.16
C TYR A 71 8.89 4.16 14.57
N PHE A 72 9.99 4.86 14.89
CA PHE A 72 10.17 5.50 16.20
C PHE A 72 9.73 6.97 16.25
N SER A 73 9.05 7.48 15.20
CA SER A 73 8.65 8.88 15.12
C SER A 73 7.19 9.12 15.54
N GLN A 74 6.83 10.41 15.66
CA GLN A 74 5.45 10.84 15.84
C GLN A 74 4.72 11.05 14.48
N PHE A 75 5.39 10.77 13.36
CA PHE A 75 4.88 11.04 12.03
C PHE A 75 4.79 9.75 11.21
N TYR A 76 3.55 9.27 11.03
CA TYR A 76 3.21 8.08 10.25
C TYR A 76 2.28 8.45 9.08
N PRO A 77 2.81 9.07 8.01
CA PRO A 77 1.98 9.54 6.91
C PRO A 77 1.27 8.38 6.21
N GLU A 78 -0.01 8.57 5.91
CA GLU A 78 -0.81 7.59 5.17
C GLU A 78 -0.22 7.31 3.79
N THR A 79 0.34 8.32 3.14
CA THR A 79 1.03 8.22 1.84
C THR A 79 2.19 7.22 1.87
N PHE A 80 2.95 7.14 2.97
CA PHE A 80 3.99 6.12 3.13
C PHE A 80 3.39 4.70 3.19
N SER A 81 2.36 4.50 4.01
CA SER A 81 1.69 3.21 4.12
C SER A 81 1.06 2.78 2.78
N THR A 82 0.51 3.72 2.03
CA THR A 82 -0.04 3.49 0.69
C THR A 82 1.06 2.97 -0.25
N LYS A 83 2.17 3.68 -0.39
CA LYS A 83 3.32 3.24 -1.20
C LYS A 83 3.88 1.89 -0.74
N PHE A 84 3.96 1.68 0.58
CA PHE A 84 4.39 0.41 1.15
C PHE A 84 3.52 -0.75 0.63
N HIS A 85 2.20 -0.65 0.77
CA HIS A 85 1.28 -1.72 0.37
C HIS A 85 1.24 -1.92 -1.16
N GLU A 86 1.37 -0.84 -1.94
CA GLU A 86 1.49 -0.92 -3.41
C GLU A 86 2.69 -1.76 -3.83
N ILE A 87 3.86 -1.49 -3.26
CA ILE A 87 5.10 -2.21 -3.60
C ILE A 87 5.05 -3.65 -3.06
N GLN A 88 4.64 -3.85 -1.79
CA GLN A 88 4.60 -5.19 -1.19
C GLN A 88 3.70 -6.14 -2.01
N TRP A 89 2.45 -5.75 -2.27
CA TRP A 89 1.53 -6.56 -3.07
C TRP A 89 1.97 -6.65 -4.54
N GLY A 90 2.54 -5.58 -5.08
CA GLY A 90 3.12 -5.56 -6.42
C GLY A 90 4.18 -6.64 -6.63
N VAL A 91 5.00 -6.92 -5.62
CA VAL A 91 5.98 -8.02 -5.61
C VAL A 91 5.30 -9.35 -5.33
N ILE A 92 4.56 -9.46 -4.23
CA ILE A 92 3.91 -10.71 -3.80
C ILE A 92 3.09 -11.32 -4.93
N SER A 93 2.32 -10.51 -5.65
CA SER A 93 1.44 -10.97 -6.73
C SER A 93 2.17 -11.56 -7.95
N LYS A 94 3.46 -11.29 -8.09
CA LYS A 94 4.31 -11.79 -9.20
C LYS A 94 5.08 -13.06 -8.85
N HIS A 95 5.11 -13.44 -7.58
CA HIS A 95 5.89 -14.57 -7.08
C HIS A 95 4.99 -15.71 -6.57
N PRO A 96 4.59 -16.66 -7.44
CA PRO A 96 3.77 -17.83 -7.04
C PRO A 96 4.43 -18.72 -5.99
N TYR A 97 5.73 -18.56 -5.76
CA TYR A 97 6.48 -19.17 -4.67
C TYR A 97 5.86 -18.83 -3.29
N LEU A 98 5.31 -17.64 -3.14
CA LEU A 98 4.56 -17.23 -1.96
C LEU A 98 3.13 -17.78 -2.07
N VAL A 99 2.84 -18.86 -1.37
CA VAL A 99 1.56 -19.57 -1.49
C VAL A 99 0.39 -18.85 -0.83
N ALA A 100 0.66 -17.91 0.09
CA ALA A 100 -0.32 -16.98 0.67
C ALA A 100 0.37 -15.76 1.29
N SER A 101 -0.43 -14.73 1.54
CA SER A 101 0.02 -13.55 2.28
C SER A 101 -1.12 -12.96 3.12
N TYR A 102 -0.78 -12.46 4.30
CA TYR A 102 -1.73 -11.87 5.24
C TYR A 102 -1.27 -10.48 5.66
N ILE A 103 -2.16 -9.51 5.50
CA ILE A 103 -1.91 -8.14 5.89
C ILE A 103 -2.03 -8.03 7.41
N TRP A 104 -1.08 -7.41 8.07
CA TRP A 104 -1.20 -6.94 9.43
C TRP A 104 -1.47 -5.44 9.46
N ASN A 105 -2.75 -4.98 9.65
CA ASN A 105 -3.91 -5.88 9.68
C ASN A 105 -5.16 -5.16 9.11
N THR A 106 -6.35 -5.70 9.35
CA THR A 106 -7.60 -5.12 8.83
C THR A 106 -7.99 -3.83 9.55
N PHE A 107 -7.84 -3.77 10.87
CA PHE A 107 -8.28 -2.64 11.70
C PHE A 107 -7.16 -2.12 12.59
N ASP A 108 -7.14 -0.80 12.81
CA ASP A 108 -6.35 -0.25 13.91
C ASP A 108 -6.83 -0.84 15.25
N PHE A 109 -5.91 -1.07 16.18
CA PHE A 109 -6.22 -1.70 17.45
C PHE A 109 -5.48 -1.06 18.63
N ALA A 110 -5.97 -1.31 19.84
CA ALA A 110 -5.37 -0.79 21.05
C ALA A 110 -4.04 -1.49 21.36
N THR A 111 -3.01 -0.69 21.65
CA THR A 111 -1.68 -1.18 22.06
C THR A 111 -1.16 -0.25 23.16
N PRO A 112 -1.42 -0.57 24.45
CA PRO A 112 -1.17 0.36 25.56
C PRO A 112 0.25 0.92 25.66
N ALA A 113 1.25 0.16 25.20
CA ALA A 113 2.65 0.53 25.27
C ALA A 113 3.13 1.48 24.15
N THR A 114 2.31 1.75 23.13
CA THR A 114 2.71 2.60 22.00
C THR A 114 2.41 4.07 22.24
N ALA A 115 3.35 4.93 21.80
CA ALA A 115 3.20 6.38 21.87
C ALA A 115 3.63 7.08 20.55
N GLN A 116 3.87 6.33 19.50
CA GLN A 116 4.32 6.78 18.19
C GLN A 116 3.15 7.19 17.27
N GLY A 117 3.47 7.82 16.16
CA GLY A 117 2.51 8.15 15.11
C GLY A 117 1.51 9.25 15.47
N GLY A 118 1.75 10.00 16.54
CA GLY A 118 0.87 11.09 16.98
C GLY A 118 -0.40 10.64 17.73
N VAL A 119 -0.61 9.34 17.94
CA VAL A 119 -1.77 8.79 18.67
C VAL A 119 -1.31 7.79 19.72
N LYS A 120 -1.57 8.06 20.98
CA LYS A 120 -1.19 7.19 22.09
C LYS A 120 -2.04 5.90 22.12
N ALA A 121 -1.42 4.82 22.63
CA ALA A 121 -2.05 3.53 22.88
C ALA A 121 -2.74 2.91 21.65
N ARG A 122 -2.18 3.13 20.45
CA ARG A 122 -2.77 2.62 19.21
C ARG A 122 -1.71 2.10 18.25
N ASN A 123 -1.97 0.91 17.69
CA ASN A 123 -1.32 0.43 16.48
C ASN A 123 -2.19 0.83 15.28
N MET A 124 -1.60 1.53 14.31
CA MET A 124 -2.31 2.09 13.15
C MET A 124 -1.97 1.36 11.84
N LYS A 125 -1.59 0.07 11.92
CA LYS A 125 -1.38 -0.76 10.72
C LYS A 125 -2.68 -1.23 10.05
N GLY A 126 -3.83 -0.90 10.65
CA GLY A 126 -5.13 -1.23 10.06
C GLY A 126 -5.34 -0.60 8.68
N LEU A 127 -5.96 -1.35 7.77
CA LEU A 127 -6.49 -0.79 6.52
C LEU A 127 -7.72 0.10 6.77
N VAL A 128 -8.32 -0.05 7.95
CA VAL A 128 -9.48 0.70 8.43
C VAL A 128 -9.17 1.27 9.81
N THR A 129 -9.61 2.49 10.08
CA THR A 129 -9.36 3.16 11.35
C THR A 129 -9.98 2.43 12.55
N PHE A 130 -9.49 2.78 13.76
CA PHE A 130 -9.91 2.16 15.02
C PHE A 130 -11.43 2.20 15.26
N ASP A 131 -12.07 3.30 14.93
CA ASP A 131 -13.51 3.50 15.04
C ASP A 131 -14.33 2.82 13.92
N ARG A 132 -13.65 2.19 12.95
CA ARG A 132 -14.24 1.52 11.78
C ARG A 132 -14.89 2.46 10.76
N GLN A 133 -14.75 3.77 10.91
CA GLN A 133 -15.44 4.76 10.07
C GLN A 133 -14.66 5.05 8.76
N THR A 134 -13.33 5.03 8.79
CA THR A 134 -12.53 5.44 7.64
C THR A 134 -11.75 4.25 7.06
N LYS A 135 -11.99 3.95 5.80
CA LYS A 135 -11.14 3.09 4.98
C LYS A 135 -9.96 3.92 4.48
N LYS A 136 -8.75 3.47 4.77
CA LYS A 136 -7.50 4.11 4.31
C LYS A 136 -7.25 3.80 2.84
N ASP A 137 -6.34 4.55 2.19
CA ASP A 137 -5.99 4.31 0.78
C ASP A 137 -5.57 2.86 0.50
N PRO A 138 -4.74 2.19 1.35
CA PRO A 138 -4.39 0.78 1.16
C PRO A 138 -5.59 -0.18 1.17
N PHE A 139 -6.70 0.14 1.83
CA PHE A 139 -7.92 -0.67 1.74
C PHE A 139 -8.43 -0.76 0.29
N TYR A 140 -8.47 0.39 -0.40
CA TYR A 140 -8.94 0.44 -1.79
C TYR A 140 -7.95 -0.19 -2.76
N TRP A 141 -6.63 -0.15 -2.43
CA TRP A 141 -5.61 -0.90 -3.15
C TRP A 141 -5.93 -2.39 -3.20
N TYR A 142 -6.17 -3.00 -2.04
CA TYR A 142 -6.51 -4.42 -1.97
C TYR A 142 -7.89 -4.70 -2.53
N LYS A 143 -8.87 -3.84 -2.31
CA LYS A 143 -10.19 -4.01 -2.91
C LYS A 143 -10.11 -4.04 -4.43
N ALA A 144 -9.34 -3.16 -5.05
CA ALA A 144 -9.17 -3.14 -6.50
C ALA A 144 -8.45 -4.37 -7.06
N ASN A 145 -7.48 -4.91 -6.31
CA ASN A 145 -6.71 -6.09 -6.73
C ASN A 145 -7.43 -7.43 -6.47
N TRP A 146 -8.25 -7.51 -5.42
CA TRP A 146 -8.78 -8.80 -4.93
C TRP A 146 -10.27 -8.98 -5.15
N SER A 147 -11.02 -7.89 -5.28
CA SER A 147 -12.48 -7.96 -5.42
C SER A 147 -12.89 -7.94 -6.89
N LYS A 148 -14.03 -8.60 -7.18
CA LYS A 148 -14.75 -8.48 -8.45
C LYS A 148 -15.72 -7.30 -8.45
N GLU A 149 -15.95 -6.67 -7.29
CA GLU A 149 -16.76 -5.47 -7.22
C GLU A 149 -16.07 -4.31 -7.92
N PRO A 150 -16.81 -3.43 -8.61
CA PRO A 150 -16.26 -2.23 -9.24
C PRO A 150 -15.51 -1.35 -8.26
N VAL A 151 -14.31 -0.95 -8.65
CA VAL A 151 -13.49 0.02 -7.90
C VAL A 151 -12.98 1.08 -8.87
N LEU A 152 -13.24 2.33 -8.53
CA LEU A 152 -12.65 3.51 -9.14
C LEU A 152 -12.34 4.49 -8.00
N TYR A 153 -11.06 4.63 -7.65
CA TYR A 153 -10.65 5.34 -6.44
C TYR A 153 -9.40 6.19 -6.67
N ILE A 154 -9.48 7.47 -6.37
CA ILE A 154 -8.33 8.37 -6.31
C ILE A 154 -7.71 8.28 -4.91
N THR A 155 -6.40 8.07 -4.84
CA THR A 155 -5.64 8.08 -3.57
C THR A 155 -5.39 9.50 -3.06
N GLN A 156 -4.83 9.60 -1.86
CA GLN A 156 -4.41 10.86 -1.24
C GLN A 156 -5.55 11.91 -1.12
N ARG A 157 -6.78 11.46 -1.01
CA ARG A 157 -7.97 12.34 -0.89
C ARG A 157 -7.96 13.18 0.37
N ARG A 158 -7.18 12.78 1.39
CA ARG A 158 -6.99 13.52 2.66
C ARG A 158 -5.79 14.46 2.66
N ALA A 159 -4.95 14.41 1.63
CA ALA A 159 -3.84 15.33 1.43
C ALA A 159 -4.35 16.65 0.81
N THR A 160 -5.07 17.44 1.60
CA THR A 160 -5.70 18.70 1.16
C THR A 160 -4.72 19.87 1.13
N GLU A 161 -3.67 19.81 1.94
CA GLU A 161 -2.57 20.78 1.92
C GLU A 161 -1.39 20.17 1.18
N ARG A 162 -0.90 20.85 0.14
CA ARG A 162 0.19 20.39 -0.71
C ARG A 162 1.25 21.47 -0.84
N GLU A 163 2.51 21.04 -0.87
CA GLU A 163 3.66 21.92 -1.07
C GLU A 163 3.89 22.19 -2.56
N ASN A 164 3.57 21.21 -3.41
CA ASN A 164 3.81 21.25 -4.85
C ASN A 164 2.50 21.43 -5.62
N GLU A 165 2.50 22.40 -6.56
CA GLU A 165 1.38 22.59 -7.48
C GLU A 165 1.28 21.47 -8.53
N VAL A 166 2.40 20.83 -8.87
CA VAL A 166 2.47 19.73 -9.82
C VAL A 166 2.79 18.43 -9.07
N THR A 167 1.90 17.46 -9.17
CA THR A 167 2.00 16.19 -8.43
C THR A 167 1.46 15.04 -9.28
N PRO A 168 1.93 13.79 -9.09
CA PRO A 168 1.25 12.64 -9.64
C PRO A 168 -0.09 12.41 -8.93
N VAL A 169 -1.08 11.95 -9.67
CA VAL A 169 -2.37 11.50 -9.14
C VAL A 169 -2.52 10.00 -9.39
N THR A 170 -2.63 9.22 -8.33
CA THR A 170 -2.79 7.78 -8.42
C THR A 170 -4.26 7.38 -8.34
N VAL A 171 -4.66 6.47 -9.24
CA VAL A 171 -6.02 5.94 -9.33
C VAL A 171 -5.97 4.42 -9.33
N TYR A 172 -6.76 3.79 -8.46
CA TYR A 172 -7.03 2.35 -8.51
C TYR A 172 -8.33 2.10 -9.26
N CYS A 173 -8.25 1.30 -10.34
CA CYS A 173 -9.39 0.97 -11.16
C CYS A 173 -9.33 -0.47 -11.67
N ASN A 174 -10.37 -1.27 -11.39
CA ASN A 174 -10.50 -2.66 -11.87
C ASN A 174 -11.60 -2.84 -12.94
N VAL A 175 -12.23 -1.75 -13.38
CA VAL A 175 -13.34 -1.76 -14.35
C VAL A 175 -12.99 -1.07 -15.68
N GLY A 176 -11.74 -1.09 -16.08
CA GLY A 176 -11.27 -0.49 -17.32
C GLY A 176 -10.14 0.51 -17.12
N VAL A 177 -9.86 1.33 -18.13
CA VAL A 177 -8.85 2.39 -18.09
C VAL A 177 -9.50 3.68 -17.58
N PRO A 178 -9.08 4.21 -16.41
CA PRO A 178 -9.66 5.45 -15.90
C PRO A 178 -9.23 6.67 -16.73
N ARG A 179 -10.11 7.65 -16.81
CA ARG A 179 -9.83 9.00 -17.31
C ARG A 179 -9.82 9.97 -16.13
N LEU A 180 -8.88 10.89 -16.11
CA LEU A 180 -8.77 11.91 -15.08
C LEU A 180 -9.04 13.29 -15.68
N PHE A 181 -9.89 14.05 -15.03
CA PHE A 181 -10.21 15.43 -15.41
C PHE A 181 -9.83 16.39 -14.29
N VAL A 182 -9.19 17.49 -14.66
CA VAL A 182 -8.88 18.62 -13.78
C VAL A 182 -9.66 19.83 -14.28
N ASN A 183 -10.65 20.27 -13.52
CA ASN A 183 -11.54 21.36 -13.90
C ASN A 183 -12.14 21.20 -15.31
N GLY A 184 -12.55 19.97 -15.66
CA GLY A 184 -13.13 19.63 -16.95
C GLY A 184 -12.15 19.36 -18.07
N THR A 185 -10.83 19.54 -17.85
CA THR A 185 -9.79 19.25 -18.84
C THR A 185 -9.17 17.89 -18.58
N GLU A 186 -9.17 17.01 -19.59
CA GLU A 186 -8.62 15.67 -19.47
C GLU A 186 -7.09 15.68 -19.36
N VAL A 187 -6.58 14.94 -18.38
CA VAL A 187 -5.16 14.61 -18.23
C VAL A 187 -4.88 13.33 -19.04
N LYS A 188 -4.10 13.43 -20.10
CA LYS A 188 -3.87 12.33 -21.04
C LYS A 188 -2.67 11.45 -20.71
N THR A 189 -1.72 11.96 -19.92
CA THR A 189 -0.49 11.23 -19.57
C THR A 189 -0.76 10.29 -18.40
N VAL A 190 -0.92 9.02 -18.69
CA VAL A 190 -1.15 7.96 -17.70
C VAL A 190 -0.16 6.82 -17.90
N SER A 191 0.41 6.33 -16.81
CA SER A 191 1.26 5.16 -16.75
C SER A 191 0.66 4.07 -15.87
N LYS A 192 1.18 2.84 -15.99
CA LYS A 192 0.85 1.72 -15.09
C LYS A 192 1.84 1.68 -13.95
N GLY A 193 1.32 1.46 -12.73
CA GLY A 193 2.13 1.22 -11.56
C GLY A 193 2.39 -0.27 -11.30
N GLN A 194 2.20 -0.71 -10.06
CA GLN A 194 2.63 -2.04 -9.59
C GLN A 194 1.80 -3.21 -10.16
N THR A 195 0.50 -3.00 -10.42
CA THR A 195 -0.41 -4.02 -10.94
C THR A 195 -1.29 -3.46 -12.05
N SER A 196 -2.11 -4.30 -12.67
CA SER A 196 -3.02 -3.90 -13.76
C SER A 196 -4.07 -2.87 -13.35
N VAL A 197 -4.38 -2.77 -12.05
CA VAL A 197 -5.37 -1.84 -11.51
C VAL A 197 -4.77 -0.51 -11.03
N HIS A 198 -3.45 -0.36 -11.12
CA HIS A 198 -2.71 0.80 -10.63
C HIS A 198 -2.39 1.76 -11.78
N TYR A 199 -3.00 2.94 -11.78
CA TYR A 199 -2.80 3.97 -12.80
C TYR A 199 -2.22 5.23 -12.15
N ILE A 200 -1.22 5.84 -12.78
CA ILE A 200 -0.54 7.04 -12.32
C ILE A 200 -0.65 8.10 -13.42
N PHE A 201 -1.34 9.18 -13.12
CA PHE A 201 -1.41 10.36 -13.97
C PHE A 201 -0.28 11.30 -13.56
N GLU A 202 0.70 11.45 -14.43
CA GLU A 202 1.90 12.24 -14.16
C GLU A 202 1.66 13.74 -14.41
N ASN A 203 2.42 14.59 -13.69
CA ASN A 203 2.48 16.01 -13.90
C ASN A 203 1.11 16.73 -13.86
N VAL A 204 0.27 16.31 -12.92
CA VAL A 204 -1.05 16.93 -12.73
C VAL A 204 -0.90 18.25 -11.96
N THR A 205 -1.32 19.36 -12.57
CA THR A 205 -1.31 20.66 -11.90
C THR A 205 -2.55 20.82 -11.04
N LEU A 206 -2.36 20.96 -9.73
CA LEU A 206 -3.40 21.14 -8.72
C LEU A 206 -3.29 22.52 -8.10
N ASN A 207 -4.21 23.41 -8.48
CA ASN A 207 -4.33 24.73 -7.87
C ASN A 207 -5.44 24.72 -6.80
N LYS A 208 -5.52 25.76 -5.99
CA LYS A 208 -6.60 25.92 -5.00
C LYS A 208 -7.97 25.83 -5.69
N GLY A 209 -8.83 24.95 -5.19
CA GLY A 209 -10.19 24.73 -5.73
C GLY A 209 -10.26 23.80 -6.93
N VAL A 210 -9.19 23.05 -7.25
CA VAL A 210 -9.23 22.01 -8.29
C VAL A 210 -10.19 20.89 -7.92
N LEU A 211 -11.03 20.49 -8.89
CA LEU A 211 -11.87 19.31 -8.81
C LEU A 211 -11.27 18.19 -9.66
N LEU A 212 -11.12 17.03 -9.08
CA LEU A 212 -10.67 15.80 -9.75
C LEU A 212 -11.84 14.83 -9.92
N PHE A 213 -12.07 14.38 -11.14
CA PHE A 213 -13.09 13.41 -11.47
C PHE A 213 -12.45 12.21 -12.18
N PRO A 214 -12.41 11.03 -11.55
CA PRO A 214 -12.06 9.80 -12.24
C PRO A 214 -13.30 9.26 -12.97
N GLU A 215 -13.14 8.89 -14.21
CA GLU A 215 -14.17 8.23 -15.03
C GLU A 215 -13.60 6.96 -15.65
N THR A 216 -14.45 5.98 -15.92
CA THR A 216 -14.13 4.85 -16.79
C THR A 216 -14.81 5.00 -18.13
N LEU A 217 -14.21 4.44 -19.18
CA LEU A 217 -14.80 4.49 -20.53
C LEU A 217 -16.16 3.77 -20.62
N GLU A 218 -16.45 2.86 -19.68
CA GLU A 218 -17.71 2.10 -19.64
C GLU A 218 -18.88 2.88 -19.04
N ASN A 219 -18.63 3.99 -18.36
CA ASN A 219 -19.68 4.84 -17.76
C ASN A 219 -20.20 5.95 -18.71
N VAL A 220 -19.86 5.90 -20.00
CA VAL A 220 -20.26 6.87 -21.02
C VAL A 220 -21.32 6.31 -21.99
N LEU A 221 -22.04 5.26 -21.56
CA LEU A 221 -23.18 4.72 -22.30
C LEU A 221 -24.50 4.93 -21.53
#